data_be4488b4ea2780fb4e362457f96d750f
#
_entry.id   be4488b4ea2780fb4e362457f96d750f
#
_cell.length_a   1.000
_cell.length_b   1.000
_cell.length_c   1.000
_cell.angle_alpha   90.00
_cell.angle_beta   90.00
_cell.angle_gamma   90.00
#
_symmetry.space_group_name_H-M   'P 1'
#
loop_
_entity.id
_entity.type
_entity.pdbx_description
1 polymer ?
#
loop_
_entity_poly.entity_id
_entity_poly.type
_entity_poly.pdbx_seq_one_letter_code
_entity_poly.pdbx_strand_id
1 'polypeptide(L)'
;MREIILKYFSDPPSDYADKNIFNPPTDIKNIIKVESDLNINFPQDYKDFLLITNGYDGTLGQSYVQFIGVEEIPKFTDMYGGEFFPWIIYLGSDGGNEMFVLDKREAELQFGVMPFIGEDNDFISLGKTFEEFAGHLYNNDFWGSKVDKRTV
;
A
#
# COMPACT_ATOMS: atom_id res chain seq x y z
N MET A 1 -8.77 -14.23 1.12
CA MET A 1 -7.64 -13.50 0.49
C MET A 1 -7.30 -13.98 -0.91
N ARG A 2 -7.39 -15.27 -1.16
CA ARG A 2 -7.17 -15.79 -2.53
C ARG A 2 -8.09 -15.16 -3.56
N GLU A 3 -9.34 -14.95 -3.20
CA GLU A 3 -10.31 -14.32 -4.09
C GLU A 3 -9.90 -12.89 -4.44
N ILE A 4 -9.37 -12.15 -3.47
CA ILE A 4 -8.91 -10.78 -3.69
C ILE A 4 -7.71 -10.78 -4.62
N ILE A 5 -6.76 -11.69 -4.40
CA ILE A 5 -5.58 -11.80 -5.27
C ILE A 5 -6.01 -12.14 -6.69
N LEU A 6 -6.88 -13.14 -6.86
CA LEU A 6 -7.37 -13.51 -8.19
C LEU A 6 -8.12 -12.36 -8.86
N LYS A 7 -8.90 -11.61 -8.09
CA LYS A 7 -9.70 -10.51 -8.62
C LYS A 7 -8.85 -9.33 -9.10
N TYR A 8 -7.84 -8.95 -8.32
CA TYR A 8 -7.12 -7.70 -8.58
C TYR A 8 -5.71 -7.89 -9.13
N PHE A 9 -5.03 -8.98 -8.79
CA PHE A 9 -3.60 -9.15 -9.08
C PHE A 9 -3.31 -10.14 -10.23
N SER A 10 -4.30 -10.90 -10.70
CA SER A 10 -4.08 -11.97 -11.66
C SER A 10 -4.43 -11.63 -13.09
N ASP A 11 -4.84 -10.38 -13.36
CA ASP A 11 -5.25 -9.94 -14.69
C ASP A 11 -4.37 -8.78 -15.17
N PRO A 12 -3.06 -9.03 -15.35
CA PRO A 12 -2.18 -7.98 -15.86
C PRO A 12 -2.45 -7.73 -17.35
N PRO A 13 -2.20 -6.51 -17.84
CA PRO A 13 -2.16 -6.30 -19.27
C PRO A 13 -1.16 -7.27 -19.90
N SER A 14 -1.53 -7.88 -21.05
CA SER A 14 -0.73 -8.93 -21.68
C SER A 14 0.73 -8.54 -21.89
N ASP A 15 0.97 -7.26 -22.19
CA ASP A 15 2.32 -6.76 -22.49
C ASP A 15 3.22 -6.73 -21.23
N TYR A 16 2.62 -6.82 -20.03
CA TYR A 16 3.35 -6.69 -18.78
C TYR A 16 3.26 -7.93 -17.90
N ALA A 17 2.62 -8.99 -18.36
CA ALA A 17 2.38 -10.20 -17.58
C ALA A 17 3.67 -10.78 -16.99
N ASP A 18 4.75 -10.78 -17.78
CA ASP A 18 6.04 -11.35 -17.36
C ASP A 18 6.77 -10.50 -16.32
N LYS A 19 6.27 -9.29 -16.05
CA LYS A 19 6.89 -8.35 -15.13
C LYS A 19 6.23 -8.31 -13.76
N ASN A 20 5.13 -9.06 -13.59
CA ASN A 20 4.44 -9.13 -12.30
C ASN A 20 5.14 -10.13 -11.41
N ILE A 21 5.65 -9.66 -10.27
CA ILE A 21 6.45 -10.46 -9.36
C ILE A 21 5.74 -10.60 -8.03
N PHE A 22 5.35 -11.83 -7.71
CA PHE A 22 4.86 -12.18 -6.38
C PHE A 22 6.05 -12.68 -5.55
N ASN A 23 6.26 -12.08 -4.40
CA ASN A 23 7.34 -12.50 -3.52
C ASN A 23 6.94 -13.75 -2.74
N PRO A 24 7.91 -14.54 -2.24
CA PRO A 24 7.59 -15.62 -1.32
C PRO A 24 6.79 -15.11 -0.12
N PRO A 25 5.91 -15.94 0.47
CA PRO A 25 5.14 -15.52 1.64
C PRO A 25 6.04 -15.27 2.84
N THR A 26 5.62 -14.36 3.71
CA THR A 26 6.23 -14.24 5.04
C THR A 26 5.51 -15.16 6.01
N ASP A 27 5.96 -15.18 7.28
CA ASP A 27 5.29 -15.94 8.32
C ASP A 27 4.70 -14.98 9.37
N ILE A 28 3.83 -15.52 10.21
CA ILE A 28 3.12 -14.72 11.23
C ILE A 28 4.09 -14.11 12.24
N LYS A 29 5.22 -14.75 12.50
CA LYS A 29 6.21 -14.24 13.46
C LYS A 29 6.81 -12.92 12.99
N ASN A 30 7.12 -12.82 11.70
CA ASN A 30 7.65 -11.59 11.11
C ASN A 30 6.61 -10.47 11.16
N ILE A 31 5.35 -10.80 10.90
CA ILE A 31 4.27 -9.81 10.95
C ILE A 31 4.12 -9.29 12.38
N ILE A 32 4.08 -10.17 13.37
CA ILE A 32 3.95 -9.79 14.78
C ILE A 32 5.12 -8.93 15.22
N LYS A 33 6.34 -9.28 14.80
CA LYS A 33 7.52 -8.50 15.13
C LYS A 33 7.42 -7.07 14.60
N VAL A 34 7.01 -6.91 13.36
CA VAL A 34 6.87 -5.58 12.75
C VAL A 34 5.74 -4.80 13.42
N GLU A 35 4.59 -5.43 13.70
CA GLU A 35 3.50 -4.80 14.44
C GLU A 35 3.98 -4.28 15.80
N SER A 36 4.78 -5.08 16.49
CA SER A 36 5.35 -4.69 17.78
C SER A 36 6.32 -3.52 17.62
N ASP A 37 7.21 -3.57 16.63
CA ASP A 37 8.19 -2.51 16.38
C ASP A 37 7.50 -1.17 16.06
N LEU A 38 6.38 -1.21 15.36
CA LEU A 38 5.64 -0.01 14.96
C LEU A 38 4.51 0.34 15.92
N ASN A 39 4.25 -0.51 16.91
CA ASN A 39 3.16 -0.36 17.89
C ASN A 39 1.80 -0.18 17.20
N ILE A 40 1.49 -1.07 16.27
CA ILE A 40 0.24 -1.08 15.50
C ILE A 40 -0.27 -2.50 15.33
N ASN A 41 -1.52 -2.60 14.84
CA ASN A 41 -2.08 -3.85 14.33
C ASN A 41 -2.47 -3.61 12.87
N PHE A 42 -1.83 -4.32 11.95
CA PHE A 42 -2.21 -4.25 10.53
C PHE A 42 -3.65 -4.76 10.36
N PRO A 43 -4.40 -4.19 9.39
CA PRO A 43 -5.68 -4.78 9.01
C PRO A 43 -5.53 -6.26 8.67
N GLN A 44 -6.52 -7.06 9.06
CA GLN A 44 -6.40 -8.52 8.95
C GLN A 44 -6.19 -8.99 7.52
N ASP A 45 -6.91 -8.39 6.55
CA ASP A 45 -6.78 -8.82 5.16
C ASP A 45 -5.41 -8.45 4.56
N TYR A 46 -4.77 -7.39 5.05
CA TYR A 46 -3.40 -7.10 4.66
C TYR A 46 -2.43 -8.15 5.19
N LYS A 47 -2.62 -8.60 6.44
CA LYS A 47 -1.81 -9.70 6.99
C LYS A 47 -2.01 -10.97 6.18
N ASP A 48 -3.25 -11.26 5.81
CA ASP A 48 -3.56 -12.44 4.99
C ASP A 48 -2.87 -12.36 3.63
N PHE A 49 -2.81 -11.17 3.04
CA PHE A 49 -2.08 -10.93 1.80
C PHE A 49 -0.59 -11.26 1.97
N LEU A 50 0.04 -10.75 3.02
CA LEU A 50 1.47 -10.97 3.29
C LEU A 50 1.80 -12.44 3.50
N LEU A 51 0.87 -13.22 4.05
CA LEU A 51 1.03 -14.66 4.26
C LEU A 51 0.95 -15.46 2.95
N ILE A 52 0.49 -14.85 1.88
CA ILE A 52 0.46 -15.45 0.53
C ILE A 52 1.60 -14.89 -0.32
N THR A 53 1.78 -13.57 -0.30
CA THR A 53 2.87 -12.92 -1.02
C THR A 53 3.38 -11.76 -0.16
N ASN A 54 4.65 -11.80 0.17
CA ASN A 54 5.28 -10.79 1.03
C ASN A 54 5.72 -9.60 0.18
N GLY A 55 4.74 -8.85 -0.32
CA GLY A 55 4.96 -7.78 -1.25
C GLY A 55 4.65 -8.18 -2.69
N TYR A 56 4.69 -7.22 -3.59
CA TYR A 56 4.32 -7.43 -4.98
C TYR A 56 4.89 -6.29 -5.82
N ASP A 57 5.40 -6.63 -7.00
CA ASP A 57 5.92 -5.63 -7.94
C ASP A 57 5.30 -5.91 -9.29
N GLY A 58 4.44 -5.01 -9.76
CA GLY A 58 3.79 -5.18 -11.05
C GLY A 58 2.54 -4.33 -11.21
N THR A 59 1.72 -4.71 -12.19
CA THR A 59 0.47 -4.01 -12.44
C THR A 59 -0.63 -4.49 -11.52
N LEU A 60 -1.49 -3.58 -11.15
CA LEU A 60 -2.71 -3.83 -10.41
C LEU A 60 -3.81 -3.07 -11.13
N GLY A 61 -4.41 -3.73 -12.14
CA GLY A 61 -5.36 -3.09 -13.04
C GLY A 61 -4.74 -1.91 -13.76
N GLN A 62 -5.27 -0.72 -13.51
CA GLN A 62 -4.85 0.52 -14.15
C GLN A 62 -3.62 1.17 -13.48
N SER A 63 -3.13 0.58 -12.41
CA SER A 63 -2.01 1.14 -11.64
C SER A 63 -0.79 0.25 -11.72
N TYR A 64 0.39 0.84 -11.51
CA TYR A 64 1.62 0.11 -11.25
C TYR A 64 1.95 0.23 -9.77
N VAL A 65 2.31 -0.87 -9.13
CA VAL A 65 2.56 -0.88 -7.68
C VAL A 65 3.83 -1.64 -7.35
N GLN A 66 4.54 -1.16 -6.33
CA GLN A 66 5.68 -1.81 -5.73
C GLN A 66 5.42 -1.90 -4.23
N PHE A 67 4.80 -2.99 -3.79
CA PHE A 67 4.58 -3.25 -2.37
C PHE A 67 5.79 -3.95 -1.80
N ILE A 68 6.37 -3.40 -0.73
CA ILE A 68 7.56 -3.97 -0.10
C ILE A 68 7.18 -5.13 0.83
N GLY A 69 8.17 -5.98 1.15
CA GLY A 69 8.00 -7.01 2.15
C GLY A 69 7.85 -6.43 3.55
N VAL A 70 7.18 -7.17 4.43
CA VAL A 70 6.85 -6.67 5.78
C VAL A 70 8.10 -6.31 6.58
N GLU A 71 9.19 -7.06 6.40
CA GLU A 71 10.44 -6.85 7.13
C GLU A 71 11.09 -5.50 6.80
N GLU A 72 10.78 -4.95 5.62
CA GLU A 72 11.33 -3.67 5.16
C GLU A 72 10.51 -2.47 5.62
N ILE A 73 9.29 -2.70 6.12
CA ILE A 73 8.37 -1.61 6.47
C ILE A 73 8.96 -0.67 7.53
N PRO A 74 9.54 -1.16 8.65
CA PRO A 74 10.09 -0.21 9.64
C PRO A 74 11.17 0.69 9.07
N LYS A 75 12.07 0.13 8.27
CA LYS A 75 13.18 0.88 7.67
C LYS A 75 12.69 1.99 6.74
N PHE A 76 11.79 1.65 5.83
CA PHE A 76 11.28 2.63 4.87
C PHE A 76 10.31 3.61 5.50
N THR A 77 9.59 3.20 6.55
CA THR A 77 8.75 4.10 7.33
C THR A 77 9.60 5.19 7.98
N ASP A 78 10.73 4.81 8.56
CA ASP A 78 11.67 5.78 9.13
C ASP A 78 12.26 6.70 8.05
N MET A 79 12.61 6.12 6.90
CA MET A 79 13.25 6.85 5.81
C MET A 79 12.31 7.88 5.17
N TYR A 80 11.06 7.51 4.90
CA TYR A 80 10.12 8.35 4.16
C TYR A 80 9.13 9.10 5.04
N GLY A 81 8.82 8.59 6.22
CA GLY A 81 8.00 9.29 7.22
C GLY A 81 8.84 10.26 8.02
N GLY A 82 9.70 9.73 8.87
CA GLY A 82 10.65 10.50 9.65
C GLY A 82 10.02 11.69 10.35
N GLU A 83 10.65 12.84 10.18
CA GLU A 83 10.19 14.10 10.79
C GLU A 83 9.03 14.73 10.02
N PHE A 84 8.94 14.48 8.72
CA PHE A 84 7.95 15.15 7.86
C PHE A 84 6.56 14.53 7.99
N PHE A 85 6.50 13.19 8.04
CA PHE A 85 5.23 12.47 8.12
C PHE A 85 5.30 11.42 9.22
N PRO A 86 5.39 11.82 10.51
CA PRO A 86 5.54 10.84 11.60
C PRO A 86 4.32 9.94 11.79
N TRP A 87 3.24 10.22 11.09
CA TRP A 87 1.97 9.51 11.19
C TRP A 87 1.75 8.44 10.13
N ILE A 88 2.73 8.21 9.23
CA ILE A 88 2.57 7.20 8.18
C ILE A 88 3.29 5.90 8.54
N ILE A 89 2.82 4.82 7.89
CA ILE A 89 3.53 3.54 7.79
C ILE A 89 3.69 3.29 6.30
N TYR A 90 4.92 3.18 5.82
CA TYR A 90 5.21 3.02 4.40
C TYR A 90 4.92 1.59 3.95
N LEU A 91 4.20 1.43 2.86
CA LEU A 91 3.87 0.11 2.30
C LEU A 91 4.46 -0.12 0.92
N GLY A 92 4.78 0.94 0.20
CA GLY A 92 5.27 0.82 -1.16
C GLY A 92 5.12 2.11 -1.94
N SER A 93 5.25 2.02 -3.25
CA SER A 93 5.12 3.19 -4.14
C SER A 93 4.59 2.78 -5.50
N ASP A 94 4.28 3.79 -6.32
CA ASP A 94 3.88 3.57 -7.71
C ASP A 94 5.09 3.53 -8.66
N GLY A 95 6.30 3.48 -8.10
CA GLY A 95 7.54 3.52 -8.89
C GLY A 95 7.93 4.94 -9.31
N GLY A 96 7.14 5.94 -8.96
CA GLY A 96 7.37 7.34 -9.32
C GLY A 96 7.29 8.25 -8.10
N ASN A 97 6.39 9.22 -8.15
CA ASN A 97 6.31 10.29 -7.16
C ASN A 97 5.39 10.02 -5.98
N GLU A 98 4.61 8.95 -6.02
CA GLU A 98 3.59 8.67 -5.01
C GLU A 98 3.96 7.44 -4.19
N MET A 99 3.73 7.51 -2.87
CA MET A 99 3.91 6.37 -1.98
C MET A 99 2.56 5.89 -1.46
N PHE A 100 2.50 4.60 -1.15
CA PHE A 100 1.35 3.96 -0.53
C PHE A 100 1.64 3.79 0.95
N VAL A 101 0.72 4.23 1.80
CA VAL A 101 0.95 4.29 3.23
C VAL A 101 -0.30 3.88 4.01
N LEU A 102 -0.09 3.55 5.28
CA LEU A 102 -1.16 3.51 6.26
C LEU A 102 -1.06 4.79 7.11
N ASP A 103 -2.19 5.44 7.29
CA ASP A 103 -2.33 6.61 8.16
C ASP A 103 -2.72 6.15 9.55
N LYS A 104 -1.91 6.48 10.55
CA LYS A 104 -2.18 6.10 11.94
C LYS A 104 -2.63 7.27 12.82
N ARG A 105 -3.11 8.36 12.24
CA ARG A 105 -3.58 9.52 13.01
C ARG A 105 -4.87 9.23 13.76
N GLU A 106 -5.70 8.34 13.22
CA GLU A 106 -6.96 7.93 13.86
C GLU A 106 -6.80 6.54 14.48
N ALA A 107 -7.78 6.13 15.29
CA ALA A 107 -7.76 4.82 15.95
C ALA A 107 -7.73 3.68 14.96
N GLU A 108 -8.47 3.82 13.84
CA GLU A 108 -8.43 2.86 12.75
C GLU A 108 -7.43 3.30 11.70
N LEU A 109 -6.54 2.38 11.29
CA LEU A 109 -5.59 2.64 10.22
C LEU A 109 -6.32 2.79 8.90
N GLN A 110 -5.86 3.73 8.07
CA GLN A 110 -6.41 3.93 6.73
C GLN A 110 -5.31 3.79 5.69
N PHE A 111 -5.57 2.95 4.69
CA PHE A 111 -4.71 2.87 3.51
C PHE A 111 -4.88 4.14 2.69
N GLY A 112 -3.81 4.57 2.06
CA GLY A 112 -3.91 5.72 1.18
C GLY A 112 -2.67 5.93 0.34
N VAL A 113 -2.70 7.03 -0.40
CA VAL A 113 -1.63 7.43 -1.31
C VAL A 113 -1.32 8.90 -1.06
N MET A 114 -0.03 9.23 -1.18
CA MET A 114 0.42 10.61 -1.04
C MET A 114 1.77 10.78 -1.74
N PRO A 115 2.12 12.01 -2.14
CA PRO A 115 3.44 12.23 -2.74
C PRO A 115 4.55 12.03 -1.71
N PHE A 116 5.74 11.60 -2.18
CA PHE A 116 6.91 11.53 -1.32
C PHE A 116 7.31 12.92 -0.79
N ILE A 117 7.10 13.94 -1.59
CA ILE A 117 7.37 15.33 -1.24
C ILE A 117 6.05 16.09 -1.33
N GLY A 118 5.52 16.49 -0.19
CA GLY A 118 4.24 17.16 -0.14
C GLY A 118 3.88 17.55 1.29
N GLU A 119 2.59 17.70 1.52
CA GLU A 119 2.04 18.12 2.81
C GLU A 119 1.05 17.07 3.33
N ASP A 120 0.71 17.17 4.62
CA ASP A 120 -0.18 16.21 5.25
C ASP A 120 -1.53 16.10 4.54
N ASN A 121 -2.06 17.21 4.02
CA ASN A 121 -3.34 17.24 3.34
C ASN A 121 -3.29 16.71 1.90
N ASP A 122 -2.12 16.33 1.41
CA ASP A 122 -2.01 15.64 0.12
C ASP A 122 -2.38 14.16 0.22
N PHE A 123 -2.53 13.64 1.43
CA PHE A 123 -2.94 12.25 1.64
C PHE A 123 -4.38 12.03 1.14
N ILE A 124 -4.56 10.96 0.37
CA ILE A 124 -5.88 10.53 -0.11
C ILE A 124 -6.17 9.16 0.49
N SER A 125 -7.23 9.07 1.31
CA SER A 125 -7.65 7.81 1.90
C SER A 125 -8.26 6.89 0.85
N LEU A 126 -7.84 5.63 0.84
CA LEU A 126 -8.34 4.61 -0.07
C LEU A 126 -8.98 3.43 0.68
N GLY A 127 -9.39 3.67 1.92
CA GLY A 127 -10.15 2.69 2.67
C GLY A 127 -9.45 2.14 3.89
N LYS A 128 -10.20 1.37 4.67
CA LYS A 128 -9.73 0.78 5.93
C LYS A 128 -9.30 -0.67 5.78
N THR A 129 -9.62 -1.28 4.64
CA THR A 129 -9.26 -2.67 4.35
C THR A 129 -8.33 -2.72 3.16
N PHE A 130 -7.54 -3.78 3.09
CA PHE A 130 -6.68 -4.00 1.95
C PHE A 130 -7.50 -4.20 0.67
N GLU A 131 -8.67 -4.84 0.78
CA GLU A 131 -9.57 -5.04 -0.36
C GLU A 131 -10.03 -3.71 -0.96
N GLU A 132 -10.46 -2.76 -0.12
CA GLU A 132 -10.86 -1.43 -0.60
C GLU A 132 -9.69 -0.71 -1.27
N PHE A 133 -8.53 -0.75 -0.64
CA PHE A 133 -7.31 -0.15 -1.16
C PHE A 133 -6.94 -0.74 -2.52
N ALA A 134 -6.90 -2.07 -2.62
CA ALA A 134 -6.58 -2.75 -3.87
C ALA A 134 -7.59 -2.41 -4.97
N GLY A 135 -8.86 -2.33 -4.62
CA GLY A 135 -9.91 -1.97 -5.57
C GLY A 135 -9.75 -0.58 -6.15
N HIS A 136 -9.42 0.41 -5.31
CA HIS A 136 -9.15 1.77 -5.78
C HIS A 136 -7.91 1.84 -6.68
N LEU A 137 -6.86 1.13 -6.32
CA LEU A 137 -5.65 1.07 -7.15
C LEU A 137 -5.96 0.38 -8.49
N TYR A 138 -6.72 -0.71 -8.46
CA TYR A 138 -7.10 -1.43 -9.66
C TYR A 138 -7.86 -0.53 -10.65
N ASN A 139 -8.80 0.24 -10.15
CA ASN A 139 -9.62 1.14 -10.97
C ASN A 139 -8.95 2.48 -11.24
N ASN A 140 -7.93 2.83 -10.47
CA ASN A 140 -7.23 4.13 -10.54
C ASN A 140 -8.22 5.30 -10.51
N ASP A 141 -9.21 5.22 -9.60
CA ASP A 141 -10.38 6.09 -9.60
C ASP A 141 -10.31 7.26 -8.61
N PHE A 142 -9.20 7.41 -7.89
CA PHE A 142 -9.07 8.38 -6.79
C PHE A 142 -8.42 9.71 -7.21
N TRP A 143 -7.81 9.77 -8.37
CA TRP A 143 -7.11 10.98 -8.83
C TRP A 143 -8.06 12.11 -9.19
N GLY A 144 -9.31 11.77 -9.57
CA GLY A 144 -10.32 12.77 -9.89
C GLY A 144 -10.60 13.71 -8.73
N SER A 145 -10.69 13.19 -7.51
CA SER A 145 -10.91 14.00 -6.32
C SER A 145 -9.77 14.98 -6.07
N LYS A 146 -8.53 14.54 -6.31
CA LYS A 146 -7.34 15.37 -6.14
C LYS A 146 -7.28 16.47 -7.20
N VAL A 147 -7.58 16.13 -8.45
CA VAL A 147 -7.60 17.07 -9.57
C VAL A 147 -8.67 18.14 -9.34
N ASP A 148 -9.86 17.73 -8.91
CA ASP A 148 -10.96 18.66 -8.64
C ASP A 148 -10.59 19.68 -7.57
N LYS A 149 -9.89 19.25 -6.53
CA LYS A 149 -9.40 20.16 -5.48
C LYS A 149 -8.41 21.19 -6.00
N ARG A 150 -7.63 20.82 -7.00
CA ARG A 150 -6.62 21.72 -7.58
C ARG A 150 -7.20 22.70 -8.56
N THR A 151 -8.31 22.36 -9.20
CA THR A 151 -8.94 23.21 -10.20
C THR A 151 -9.91 24.23 -9.60
N VAL A 152 -10.23 24.05 -8.33
CA VAL A 152 -11.07 25.00 -7.58
C VAL A 152 -10.17 26.01 -6.87
#